data_c8742e76a3d63b7b033f4c253a5a721a
#
_entry.id   c8742e76a3d63b7b033f4c253a5a721a
#
_cell.length_a   1.000
_cell.length_b   1.000
_cell.length_c   1.000
_cell.angle_alpha   90.00
_cell.angle_beta   90.00
_cell.angle_gamma   90.00
#
_symmetry.space_group_name_H-M   'P 1'
#
loop_
_entity.id
_entity.type
_entity.pdbx_description
1 polymer ?
#
loop_
_entity_poly.entity_id
_entity_poly.type
_entity_poly.pdbx_seq_one_letter_code
_entity_poly.pdbx_strand_id
1 'polypeptide(L)'
;MLGYPGVGKGTTGSRVADLLEGVLVDNQLINFPLLTLFKWDGKFPLPAEIWRRVKPIRAAVLGTIEDLASATNDYVFTNVLVDDDGGASEYDTLRALAGRRGSLFLSVMLGCDVDEQVRRIDAPDRIARLKGSDPEGYRWHRQQTALIQPPPAEVLNLDSTRTSPDENAQKIYVALLERGWRKRPEVWICR
;
A
#
# COMPACT_ATOMS: atom_id res chain seq x y z
N MET A 1 0.10 3.89 -1.81
CA MET A 1 -0.66 3.34 -2.96
C MET A 1 -1.92 2.67 -2.45
N LEU A 2 -3.05 3.00 -3.01
CA LEU A 2 -4.38 2.55 -2.63
C LEU A 2 -5.02 1.75 -3.79
N GLY A 3 -5.97 0.88 -3.48
CA GLY A 3 -6.67 0.09 -4.49
C GLY A 3 -7.12 -1.25 -3.93
N TYR A 4 -8.01 -1.94 -4.62
CA TYR A 4 -8.47 -3.27 -4.22
C TYR A 4 -7.35 -4.32 -4.22
N PRO A 5 -7.50 -5.45 -3.52
CA PRO A 5 -6.60 -6.58 -3.68
C PRO A 5 -6.53 -7.02 -5.16
N GLY A 6 -5.38 -7.47 -5.62
CA GLY A 6 -5.21 -7.95 -7.00
C GLY A 6 -4.86 -6.88 -8.05
N VAL A 7 -5.01 -5.58 -7.76
CA VAL A 7 -4.73 -4.51 -8.74
C VAL A 7 -3.23 -4.24 -8.98
N GLY A 8 -2.30 -4.96 -8.36
CA GLY A 8 -0.87 -4.82 -8.64
C GLY A 8 -0.11 -3.83 -7.75
N LYS A 9 -0.69 -3.34 -6.64
CA LYS A 9 -0.04 -2.37 -5.73
C LYS A 9 1.37 -2.78 -5.28
N GLY A 10 1.53 -4.02 -4.83
CA GLY A 10 2.83 -4.51 -4.34
C GLY A 10 3.90 -4.55 -5.43
N THR A 11 3.53 -5.01 -6.64
CA THR A 11 4.47 -5.09 -7.77
C THR A 11 4.86 -3.69 -8.26
N THR A 12 3.87 -2.82 -8.49
CA THR A 12 4.12 -1.43 -8.89
C THR A 12 4.86 -0.67 -7.78
N GLY A 13 4.47 -0.88 -6.51
CA GLY A 13 5.11 -0.25 -5.36
C GLY A 13 6.57 -0.64 -5.19
N SER A 14 6.94 -1.90 -5.49
CA SER A 14 8.34 -2.33 -5.51
C SER A 14 9.14 -1.56 -6.57
N ARG A 15 8.60 -1.41 -7.80
CA ARG A 15 9.28 -0.65 -8.86
C ARG A 15 9.43 0.83 -8.51
N VAL A 16 8.42 1.41 -7.84
CA VAL A 16 8.53 2.80 -7.33
C VAL A 16 9.62 2.89 -6.26
N ALA A 17 9.64 1.95 -5.31
CA ALA A 17 10.67 1.93 -4.27
C ALA A 17 12.09 1.80 -4.88
N ASP A 18 12.26 0.94 -5.90
CA ASP A 18 13.53 0.82 -6.62
C ASP A 18 13.94 2.15 -7.28
N LEU A 19 13.02 2.85 -7.96
CA LEU A 19 13.29 4.15 -8.61
C LEU A 19 13.64 5.26 -7.62
N LEU A 20 13.06 5.21 -6.41
CA LEU A 20 13.32 6.18 -5.34
C LEU A 20 14.55 5.80 -4.48
N GLU A 21 15.10 4.60 -4.65
CA GLU A 21 16.01 3.97 -3.69
C GLU A 21 15.41 4.02 -2.27
N GLY A 22 14.11 3.78 -2.20
CA GLY A 22 13.29 3.89 -1.00
C GLY A 22 12.88 2.52 -0.47
N VAL A 23 11.97 2.52 0.51
CA VAL A 23 11.50 1.32 1.19
C VAL A 23 10.04 1.02 0.86
N LEU A 24 9.77 -0.20 0.39
CA LEU A 24 8.39 -0.69 0.26
C LEU A 24 7.89 -1.17 1.62
N VAL A 25 6.86 -0.51 2.13
CA VAL A 25 6.09 -0.95 3.30
C VAL A 25 4.79 -1.58 2.80
N ASP A 26 4.90 -2.82 2.30
CA ASP A 26 3.72 -3.60 1.87
C ASP A 26 2.85 -3.92 3.11
N ASN A 27 1.54 -3.81 2.98
CA ASN A 27 0.60 -4.13 4.04
C ASN A 27 0.79 -5.55 4.61
N GLN A 28 1.30 -6.49 3.81
CA GLN A 28 1.64 -7.84 4.28
C GLN A 28 2.84 -7.86 5.24
N LEU A 29 3.77 -6.90 5.15
CA LEU A 29 4.85 -6.78 6.13
C LEU A 29 4.29 -6.63 7.56
N ILE A 30 3.16 -5.94 7.70
CA ILE A 30 2.49 -5.70 8.97
C ILE A 30 1.60 -6.89 9.36
N ASN A 31 0.89 -7.46 8.40
CA ASN A 31 -0.10 -8.52 8.65
C ASN A 31 0.56 -9.90 8.80
N PHE A 32 1.69 -10.13 8.13
CA PHE A 32 2.32 -11.43 7.98
C PHE A 32 2.57 -12.16 9.32
N PRO A 33 3.07 -11.52 10.39
CA PRO A 33 3.29 -12.20 11.66
C PRO A 33 2.04 -12.88 12.21
N LEU A 34 0.88 -12.23 12.08
CA LEU A 34 -0.38 -12.77 12.60
C LEU A 34 -1.00 -13.79 11.64
N LEU A 35 -1.00 -13.52 10.33
CA LEU A 35 -1.56 -14.43 9.34
C LEU A 35 -0.81 -15.76 9.29
N THR A 36 0.50 -15.75 9.50
CA THR A 36 1.32 -16.97 9.61
C THR A 36 0.86 -17.88 10.75
N LEU A 37 0.51 -17.31 11.89
CA LEU A 37 0.03 -18.08 13.03
C LEU A 37 -1.30 -18.80 12.76
N PHE A 38 -2.13 -18.25 11.88
CA PHE A 38 -3.37 -18.87 11.42
C PHE A 38 -3.16 -19.92 10.32
N LYS A 39 -1.97 -20.03 9.75
CA LYS A 39 -1.74 -20.82 8.53
C LYS A 39 -2.78 -20.49 7.43
N TRP A 40 -3.08 -19.18 7.30
CA TRP A 40 -4.14 -18.72 6.42
C TRP A 40 -3.87 -19.08 4.97
N ASP A 41 -4.85 -19.70 4.30
CA ASP A 41 -4.79 -20.13 2.92
C ASP A 41 -5.27 -19.06 1.91
N GLY A 42 -5.71 -17.91 2.41
CA GLY A 42 -6.24 -16.82 1.59
C GLY A 42 -7.74 -16.93 1.27
N LYS A 43 -8.44 -17.96 1.72
CA LYS A 43 -9.85 -18.25 1.37
C LYS A 43 -10.80 -18.18 2.55
N PHE A 44 -10.48 -18.81 3.66
CA PHE A 44 -11.39 -18.79 4.79
C PHE A 44 -11.43 -17.38 5.44
N PRO A 45 -12.60 -16.96 5.97
CA PRO A 45 -12.73 -15.66 6.60
C PRO A 45 -11.88 -15.60 7.89
N LEU A 46 -11.13 -14.51 8.01
CA LEU A 46 -10.38 -14.23 9.24
C LEU A 46 -11.31 -13.67 10.32
N PRO A 47 -11.11 -14.01 11.59
CA PRO A 47 -11.84 -13.38 12.68
C PRO A 47 -11.61 -11.86 12.68
N ALA A 48 -12.68 -11.07 12.87
CA ALA A 48 -12.56 -9.60 12.92
C ALA A 48 -11.56 -9.10 13.98
N GLU A 49 -11.38 -9.89 15.05
CA GLU A 49 -10.42 -9.65 16.12
C GLU A 49 -8.98 -9.52 15.65
N ILE A 50 -8.61 -10.20 14.55
CA ILE A 50 -7.22 -10.15 14.04
C ILE A 50 -6.82 -8.71 13.68
N TRP A 51 -7.75 -7.92 13.16
CA TRP A 51 -7.48 -6.54 12.76
C TRP A 51 -7.20 -5.63 13.96
N ARG A 52 -7.78 -5.93 15.11
CA ARG A 52 -7.43 -5.26 16.37
C ARG A 52 -5.99 -5.59 16.82
N ARG A 53 -5.53 -6.81 16.54
CA ARG A 53 -4.14 -7.24 16.81
C ARG A 53 -3.13 -6.67 15.81
N VAL A 54 -3.55 -6.36 14.59
CA VAL A 54 -2.70 -5.71 13.58
C VAL A 54 -2.38 -4.26 13.95
N LYS A 55 -3.32 -3.53 14.54
CA LYS A 55 -3.15 -2.11 14.87
C LYS A 55 -1.87 -1.78 15.65
N PRO A 56 -1.52 -2.46 16.77
CA PRO A 56 -0.28 -2.17 17.48
C PRO A 56 0.99 -2.49 16.68
N ILE A 57 0.98 -3.51 15.82
CA ILE A 57 2.10 -3.82 14.93
C ILE A 57 2.29 -2.67 13.93
N ARG A 58 1.20 -2.19 13.34
CA ARG A 58 1.23 -1.03 12.44
C ARG A 58 1.76 0.21 13.16
N ALA A 59 1.27 0.49 14.37
CA ALA A 59 1.75 1.62 15.16
C ALA A 59 3.25 1.55 15.44
N ALA A 60 3.78 0.35 15.77
CA ALA A 60 5.20 0.14 15.96
C ALA A 60 6.01 0.40 14.68
N VAL A 61 5.52 -0.07 13.50
CA VAL A 61 6.18 0.19 12.21
C VAL A 61 6.21 1.69 11.90
N LEU A 62 5.09 2.38 12.04
CA LEU A 62 5.01 3.82 11.76
C LEU A 62 5.84 4.64 12.75
N GLY A 63 5.83 4.30 14.05
CA GLY A 63 6.67 4.93 15.05
C GLY A 63 8.17 4.73 14.79
N THR A 64 8.57 3.51 14.36
CA THR A 64 9.96 3.26 13.95
C THR A 64 10.38 4.16 12.78
N ILE A 65 9.50 4.33 11.79
CA ILE A 65 9.75 5.22 10.65
C ILE A 65 9.86 6.68 11.13
N GLU A 66 9.01 7.10 12.06
CA GLU A 66 8.97 8.46 12.56
C GLU A 66 10.19 8.79 13.43
N ASP A 67 10.46 7.92 14.40
CA ASP A 67 11.39 8.23 15.50
C ASP A 67 12.83 7.83 15.21
N LEU A 68 13.05 6.77 14.42
CA LEU A 68 14.35 6.12 14.30
C LEU A 68 14.93 6.14 12.88
N ALA A 69 14.08 6.15 11.86
CA ALA A 69 14.55 6.05 10.48
C ALA A 69 15.03 7.41 9.96
N SER A 70 16.06 7.40 9.09
CA SER A 70 16.58 8.61 8.46
C SER A 70 15.45 9.44 7.81
N ALA A 71 15.49 10.76 8.02
CA ALA A 71 14.55 11.68 7.38
C ALA A 71 14.68 11.70 5.85
N THR A 72 15.79 11.19 5.32
CA THR A 72 16.04 11.10 3.87
C THR A 72 15.43 9.87 3.21
N ASN A 73 14.96 8.89 3.99
CA ASN A 73 14.33 7.69 3.44
C ASN A 73 12.95 8.01 2.87
N ASP A 74 12.73 7.55 1.64
CA ASP A 74 11.42 7.55 0.99
C ASP A 74 10.68 6.23 1.25
N TYR A 75 9.36 6.27 1.41
CA TYR A 75 8.54 5.11 1.72
C TYR A 75 7.37 4.97 0.76
N VAL A 76 7.17 3.75 0.29
CA VAL A 76 6.02 3.37 -0.53
C VAL A 76 5.11 2.46 0.28
N PHE A 77 3.97 2.96 0.75
CA PHE A 77 2.96 2.17 1.45
C PHE A 77 1.94 1.58 0.48
N THR A 78 1.52 0.33 0.72
CA THR A 78 0.42 -0.30 -0.02
C THR A 78 -0.74 -0.63 0.92
N ASN A 79 -1.91 -0.10 0.66
CA ASN A 79 -3.08 -0.29 1.52
C ASN A 79 -4.36 -0.57 0.72
N VAL A 80 -5.34 -1.15 1.41
CA VAL A 80 -6.75 -1.18 1.04
C VAL A 80 -7.47 -0.39 2.12
N LEU A 81 -7.87 0.83 1.82
CA LEU A 81 -8.59 1.70 2.76
C LEU A 81 -10.04 1.82 2.30
N VAL A 82 -10.92 1.26 3.10
CA VAL A 82 -12.37 1.31 2.87
C VAL A 82 -12.87 2.71 3.19
N ASP A 83 -13.94 3.13 2.52
CA ASP A 83 -14.60 4.41 2.78
C ASP A 83 -15.45 4.33 4.05
N ASP A 84 -14.75 4.28 5.18
CA ASP A 84 -15.28 4.28 6.53
C ASP A 84 -14.34 5.07 7.48
N ASP A 85 -14.76 5.24 8.73
CA ASP A 85 -13.97 5.98 9.74
C ASP A 85 -12.57 5.36 9.94
N GLY A 86 -12.44 4.04 9.79
CA GLY A 86 -11.18 3.33 9.93
C GLY A 86 -10.21 3.64 8.81
N GLY A 87 -10.69 3.59 7.56
CA GLY A 87 -9.89 3.91 6.37
C GLY A 87 -9.52 5.39 6.32
N ALA A 88 -10.44 6.29 6.66
CA ALA A 88 -10.18 7.72 6.74
C ALA A 88 -9.10 8.02 7.81
N SER A 89 -9.23 7.47 9.01
CA SER A 89 -8.25 7.62 10.10
C SER A 89 -6.87 7.11 9.72
N GLU A 90 -6.80 5.98 9.01
CA GLU A 90 -5.52 5.44 8.53
C GLU A 90 -4.88 6.33 7.47
N TYR A 91 -5.67 6.85 6.53
CA TYR A 91 -5.21 7.80 5.53
C TYR A 91 -4.59 9.04 6.19
N ASP A 92 -5.31 9.63 7.13
CA ASP A 92 -4.86 10.81 7.87
C ASP A 92 -3.59 10.53 8.70
N THR A 93 -3.47 9.34 9.26
CA THR A 93 -2.27 8.91 9.99
C THR A 93 -1.04 8.89 9.07
N LEU A 94 -1.15 8.33 7.87
CA LEU A 94 -0.05 8.30 6.91
C LEU A 94 0.29 9.70 6.39
N ARG A 95 -0.71 10.52 6.13
CA ARG A 95 -0.55 11.91 5.69
C ARG A 95 0.15 12.76 6.77
N ALA A 96 -0.28 12.60 8.02
CA ALA A 96 0.32 13.29 9.15
C ALA A 96 1.77 12.85 9.40
N LEU A 97 2.08 11.54 9.26
CA LEU A 97 3.45 11.03 9.33
C LEU A 97 4.34 11.71 8.29
N ALA A 98 3.90 11.81 7.04
CA ALA A 98 4.64 12.51 5.99
C ALA A 98 4.88 13.97 6.36
N GLY A 99 3.86 14.68 6.89
CA GLY A 99 3.97 16.07 7.35
C GLY A 99 5.00 16.23 8.45
N ARG A 100 4.97 15.39 9.50
CA ARG A 100 5.94 15.44 10.62
C ARG A 100 7.38 15.16 10.17
N ARG A 101 7.55 14.34 9.12
CA ARG A 101 8.86 14.06 8.50
C ARG A 101 9.30 15.13 7.49
N GLY A 102 8.48 16.13 7.20
CA GLY A 102 8.74 17.12 6.15
C GLY A 102 8.84 16.50 4.76
N SER A 103 8.10 15.40 4.52
CA SER A 103 8.12 14.65 3.27
C SER A 103 6.94 15.01 2.39
N LEU A 104 7.13 14.94 1.07
CA LEU A 104 6.03 15.01 0.11
C LEU A 104 5.10 13.81 0.30
N PHE A 105 3.79 14.05 0.29
CA PHE A 105 2.78 13.00 0.33
C PHE A 105 2.05 12.92 -1.01
N LEU A 106 2.03 11.75 -1.62
CA LEU A 106 1.30 11.47 -2.86
C LEU A 106 0.45 10.21 -2.69
N SER A 107 -0.85 10.34 -2.86
CA SER A 107 -1.76 9.21 -2.97
C SER A 107 -1.79 8.70 -4.40
N VAL A 108 -1.66 7.40 -4.58
CA VAL A 108 -1.82 6.73 -5.89
C VAL A 108 -2.99 5.77 -5.78
N MET A 109 -4.06 6.05 -6.51
CA MET A 109 -5.19 5.14 -6.68
C MET A 109 -4.90 4.24 -7.88
N LEU A 110 -4.62 2.97 -7.62
CA LEU A 110 -4.37 1.98 -8.65
C LEU A 110 -5.62 1.12 -8.85
N GLY A 111 -6.20 1.20 -10.04
CA GLY A 111 -7.34 0.41 -10.47
C GLY A 111 -6.96 -0.63 -11.52
N CYS A 112 -7.87 -1.55 -11.79
CA CYS A 112 -7.89 -2.41 -12.98
C CYS A 112 -9.31 -2.91 -13.23
N ASP A 113 -9.56 -3.48 -14.42
CA ASP A 113 -10.80 -4.15 -14.73
C ASP A 113 -11.08 -5.30 -13.76
N VAL A 114 -12.37 -5.59 -13.52
CA VAL A 114 -12.78 -6.63 -12.55
C VAL A 114 -12.28 -8.00 -12.97
N ASP A 115 -12.37 -8.34 -14.25
CA ASP A 115 -11.96 -9.65 -14.72
C ASP A 115 -10.44 -9.85 -14.64
N GLU A 116 -9.66 -8.81 -14.92
CA GLU A 116 -8.23 -8.84 -14.73
C GLU A 116 -7.86 -8.94 -13.24
N GLN A 117 -8.58 -8.24 -12.37
CA GLN A 117 -8.40 -8.38 -10.92
C GLN A 117 -8.63 -9.83 -10.46
N VAL A 118 -9.75 -10.43 -10.88
CA VAL A 118 -10.12 -11.81 -10.54
C VAL A 118 -9.05 -12.79 -11.02
N ARG A 119 -8.59 -12.64 -12.27
CA ARG A 119 -7.51 -13.45 -12.83
C ARG A 119 -6.22 -13.35 -12.00
N ARG A 120 -5.86 -12.16 -11.53
CA ARG A 120 -4.68 -11.95 -10.68
C ARG A 120 -4.85 -12.48 -9.26
N ILE A 121 -6.08 -12.49 -8.74
CA ILE A 121 -6.37 -13.05 -7.41
C ILE A 121 -6.20 -14.56 -7.37
N ASP A 122 -6.46 -15.26 -8.46
CA ASP A 122 -6.29 -16.70 -8.58
C ASP A 122 -4.81 -17.14 -8.78
N ALA A 123 -3.87 -16.21 -8.79
CA ALA A 123 -2.47 -16.52 -9.03
C ALA A 123 -1.83 -17.29 -7.84
N PRO A 124 -1.12 -18.43 -8.10
CA PRO A 124 -0.60 -19.31 -7.04
C PRO A 124 0.37 -18.64 -6.06
N ASP A 125 1.11 -17.63 -6.48
CA ASP A 125 2.09 -16.91 -5.66
C ASP A 125 1.42 -16.11 -4.51
N ARG A 126 0.12 -15.87 -4.59
CA ARG A 126 -0.62 -15.14 -3.55
C ARG A 126 -0.72 -15.92 -2.25
N ILE A 127 -0.94 -17.23 -2.34
CA ILE A 127 -1.01 -18.12 -1.17
C ILE A 127 0.33 -18.10 -0.42
N ALA A 128 1.45 -18.21 -1.13
CA ALA A 128 2.79 -18.15 -0.55
C ALA A 128 3.09 -16.82 0.16
N ARG A 129 2.39 -15.75 -0.25
CA ARG A 129 2.49 -14.41 0.35
C ARG A 129 1.37 -14.13 1.36
N LEU A 130 0.60 -15.12 1.78
CA LEU A 130 -0.56 -14.98 2.66
C LEU A 130 -1.51 -13.85 2.20
N LYS A 131 -1.72 -13.72 0.89
CA LYS A 131 -2.68 -12.80 0.29
C LYS A 131 -3.96 -13.54 -0.03
N GLY A 132 -5.10 -12.88 0.12
CA GLY A 132 -6.38 -13.48 -0.22
C GLY A 132 -6.42 -14.00 -1.66
N SER A 133 -6.94 -15.21 -1.84
CA SER A 133 -6.94 -15.99 -3.09
C SER A 133 -8.34 -16.54 -3.43
N ASP A 134 -9.39 -15.85 -2.98
CA ASP A 134 -10.79 -16.18 -3.31
C ASP A 134 -11.33 -15.20 -4.37
N PRO A 135 -11.32 -15.57 -5.68
CA PRO A 135 -11.74 -14.70 -6.76
C PRO A 135 -13.17 -14.19 -6.63
N GLU A 136 -14.11 -15.07 -6.29
CA GLU A 136 -15.53 -14.71 -6.19
C GLU A 136 -15.82 -13.86 -4.96
N GLY A 137 -15.20 -14.18 -3.83
CA GLY A 137 -15.27 -13.35 -2.62
C GLY A 137 -14.75 -11.94 -2.86
N TYR A 138 -13.66 -11.78 -3.62
CA TYR A 138 -13.14 -10.46 -3.97
C TYR A 138 -13.98 -9.72 -5.03
N ARG A 139 -14.60 -10.42 -5.96
CA ARG A 139 -15.58 -9.83 -6.90
C ARG A 139 -16.75 -9.25 -6.12
N TRP A 140 -17.33 -10.02 -5.21
CA TRP A 140 -18.41 -9.59 -4.34
C TRP A 140 -17.99 -8.40 -3.44
N HIS A 141 -16.84 -8.52 -2.77
CA HIS A 141 -16.32 -7.46 -1.90
C HIS A 141 -16.16 -6.13 -2.64
N ARG A 142 -15.64 -6.15 -3.85
CA ARG A 142 -15.49 -4.94 -4.67
C ARG A 142 -16.83 -4.27 -4.99
N GLN A 143 -17.90 -5.05 -5.15
CA GLN A 143 -19.24 -4.51 -5.40
C GLN A 143 -19.88 -3.89 -4.15
N GLN A 144 -19.53 -4.40 -2.97
CA GLN A 144 -20.12 -3.97 -1.69
C GLN A 144 -19.30 -2.89 -0.96
N THR A 145 -18.07 -2.67 -1.37
CA THR A 145 -17.14 -1.85 -0.59
C THR A 145 -16.54 -0.76 -1.46
N ALA A 146 -16.80 0.50 -1.12
CA ALA A 146 -16.10 1.65 -1.69
C ALA A 146 -14.73 1.84 -1.03
N LEU A 147 -13.78 2.35 -1.78
CA LEU A 147 -12.50 2.81 -1.23
C LEU A 147 -12.55 4.31 -0.99
N ILE A 148 -11.79 4.78 0.01
CA ILE A 148 -11.65 6.22 0.25
C ILE A 148 -11.24 6.94 -1.05
N GLN A 149 -11.67 8.18 -1.18
CA GLN A 149 -11.30 9.05 -2.29
C GLN A 149 -10.40 10.17 -1.76
N PRO A 150 -9.08 10.08 -1.94
CA PRO A 150 -8.16 11.14 -1.54
C PRO A 150 -8.50 12.47 -2.25
N PRO A 151 -8.13 13.62 -1.63
CA PRO A 151 -8.33 14.92 -2.26
C PRO A 151 -7.72 14.98 -3.68
N PRO A 152 -8.40 15.58 -4.67
CA PRO A 152 -7.92 15.62 -6.05
C PRO A 152 -6.51 16.21 -6.22
N ALA A 153 -6.11 17.16 -5.38
CA ALA A 153 -4.78 17.75 -5.39
C ALA A 153 -3.67 16.78 -4.93
N GLU A 154 -4.03 15.76 -4.16
CA GLU A 154 -3.09 14.81 -3.55
C GLU A 154 -3.08 13.45 -4.24
N VAL A 155 -3.95 13.22 -5.25
CA VAL A 155 -4.12 11.90 -5.84
C VAL A 155 -3.62 11.83 -7.29
N LEU A 156 -3.05 10.68 -7.62
CA LEU A 156 -2.75 10.23 -8.99
C LEU A 156 -3.56 8.96 -9.25
N ASN A 157 -4.44 8.99 -10.22
CA ASN A 157 -5.23 7.83 -10.63
C ASN A 157 -4.52 7.10 -11.78
N LEU A 158 -4.31 5.79 -11.62
CA LEU A 158 -3.65 4.94 -12.60
C LEU A 158 -4.46 3.68 -12.85
N ASP A 159 -4.43 3.22 -14.10
CA ASP A 159 -4.99 1.93 -14.49
C ASP A 159 -3.86 0.92 -14.73
N SER A 160 -3.99 -0.26 -14.15
CA SER A 160 -3.05 -1.37 -14.33
C SER A 160 -3.60 -2.49 -15.19
N THR A 161 -4.76 -2.32 -15.82
CA THR A 161 -5.36 -3.34 -16.69
C THR A 161 -4.43 -3.68 -17.87
N ARG A 162 -3.96 -2.63 -18.53
CA ARG A 162 -3.15 -2.74 -19.75
C ARG A 162 -1.78 -2.07 -19.62
N THR A 163 -1.49 -1.46 -18.47
CA THR A 163 -0.24 -0.76 -18.22
C THR A 163 0.64 -1.62 -17.31
N SER A 164 1.87 -1.82 -17.68
CA SER A 164 2.83 -2.60 -16.90
C SER A 164 3.17 -1.94 -15.56
N PRO A 165 3.66 -2.71 -14.57
CA PRO A 165 4.14 -2.14 -13.31
C PRO A 165 5.24 -1.10 -13.49
N ASP A 166 6.16 -1.31 -14.45
CA ASP A 166 7.26 -0.40 -14.72
C ASP A 166 6.77 0.92 -15.33
N GLU A 167 5.85 0.87 -16.29
CA GLU A 167 5.23 2.08 -16.86
C GLU A 167 4.46 2.88 -15.81
N ASN A 168 3.70 2.20 -14.94
CA ASN A 168 2.99 2.87 -13.85
C ASN A 168 3.97 3.46 -12.82
N ALA A 169 5.07 2.78 -12.53
CA ALA A 169 6.12 3.29 -11.65
C ALA A 169 6.78 4.55 -12.22
N GLN A 170 7.06 4.58 -13.52
CA GLN A 170 7.59 5.76 -14.20
C GLN A 170 6.62 6.95 -14.14
N LYS A 171 5.31 6.73 -14.37
CA LYS A 171 4.28 7.77 -14.20
C LYS A 171 4.25 8.34 -12.79
N ILE A 172 4.38 7.48 -11.78
CA ILE A 172 4.44 7.92 -10.38
C ILE A 172 5.70 8.74 -10.13
N TYR A 173 6.85 8.27 -10.62
CA TYR A 173 8.12 8.97 -10.47
C TYR A 173 8.09 10.38 -11.10
N VAL A 174 7.59 10.49 -12.33
CA VAL A 174 7.40 11.79 -13.01
C VAL A 174 6.47 12.69 -12.19
N ALA A 175 5.34 12.18 -11.73
CA ALA A 175 4.40 12.95 -10.91
C ALA A 175 4.99 13.43 -9.59
N LEU A 176 5.90 12.67 -8.98
CA LEU A 176 6.65 13.10 -7.79
C LEU A 176 7.61 14.24 -8.12
N LEU A 177 8.36 14.16 -9.25
CA LEU A 177 9.26 15.22 -9.69
C LEU A 177 8.52 16.54 -9.97
N GLU A 178 7.36 16.46 -10.63
CA GLU A 178 6.49 17.61 -10.94
C GLU A 178 5.95 18.27 -9.65
N ARG A 179 5.72 17.49 -8.59
CA ARG A 179 5.30 17.98 -7.28
C ARG A 179 6.47 18.45 -6.39
N GLY A 180 7.67 18.50 -6.93
CA GLY A 180 8.84 19.02 -6.24
C GLY A 180 9.62 17.99 -5.42
N TRP A 181 9.31 16.69 -5.52
CA TRP A 181 10.18 15.68 -4.90
C TRP A 181 11.59 15.76 -5.49
N ARG A 182 12.57 15.65 -4.61
CA ARG A 182 14.00 15.55 -4.98
C ARG A 182 14.66 14.55 -4.05
N LYS A 183 15.53 13.72 -4.59
CA LYS A 183 16.36 12.81 -3.78
C LYS A 183 17.14 13.63 -2.76
N ARG A 184 17.01 13.28 -1.50
CA ARG A 184 17.77 13.92 -0.42
C ARG A 184 19.10 13.19 -0.27
N PRO A 185 20.23 13.90 -0.09
CA PRO A 185 21.51 13.26 0.19
C PRO A 185 21.44 12.50 1.52
N GLU A 186 22.03 11.30 1.57
CA GLU A 186 22.16 10.56 2.82
C GLU A 186 23.04 11.35 3.79
N VAL A 187 22.49 11.62 4.97
CA VAL A 187 23.23 12.22 6.08
C VAL A 187 23.42 11.13 7.13
N TRP A 188 24.60 10.54 7.17
CA TRP A 188 24.98 9.61 8.22
C TRP A 188 25.24 10.41 9.51
N ILE A 189 24.26 10.46 10.41
CA ILE A 189 24.46 10.94 11.75
C ILE A 189 24.89 9.74 12.59
N CYS A 190 26.19 9.58 12.81
CA CYS A 190 26.67 8.72 13.89
C CYS A 190 26.17 9.30 15.21
N ARG A 191 25.20 8.64 15.82
CA ARG A 191 24.79 8.88 17.21
C ARG A 191 25.51 7.89 18.12
#